data_f48e584c9d71583950f6b958477ec329
#
_entry.id   f48e584c9d71583950f6b958477ec329
#
_cell.length_a   1.000
_cell.length_b   1.000
_cell.length_c   1.000
_cell.angle_alpha   90.00
_cell.angle_beta   90.00
_cell.angle_gamma   90.00
#
_symmetry.space_group_name_H-M   'P 1'
#
loop_
_entity.id
_entity.type
_entity.pdbx_description
1 polymer ?
#
loop_
_entity_poly.entity_id
_entity_poly.type
_entity_poly.pdbx_seq_one_letter_code
_entity_poly.pdbx_strand_id
1 'polypeptide(L)'
;LDACSRRKHVKSAQYDHFAGIARQEREHDAERLFRAMAHAERLQEYNCANAIVRLGGRYAPPEHVTVFRGTTDDNLRRSIDFARRPPEGLHADDIERALQSGNRYAARVLIWARSGDMRHLALMETCRRRLAANGPADARNEIAGRRANNGTAGVPANGTARASGRGTAEGSENSRPDATADNAPKGYLVCPTCGNIYPAGCSDSYCPCCLTDGRRFVAFEE
;
A
#
# COMPACT_ATOMS: atom_id res chain seq x y z
N LEU A 1 -0.96 -8.97 17.07
CA LEU A 1 -2.30 -8.47 16.73
C LEU A 1 -2.54 -7.07 17.28
N ASP A 2 -2.28 -6.79 18.57
CA ASP A 2 -2.53 -5.47 19.17
C ASP A 2 -1.76 -4.34 18.47
N ALA A 3 -0.45 -4.50 18.27
CA ALA A 3 0.37 -3.53 17.52
C ALA A 3 -0.17 -3.32 16.09
N CYS A 4 -0.63 -4.40 15.43
CA CYS A 4 -1.26 -4.32 14.12
C CYS A 4 -2.53 -3.46 14.17
N SER A 5 -3.47 -3.76 15.11
CA SER A 5 -4.73 -3.01 15.25
C SER A 5 -4.49 -1.52 15.49
N ARG A 6 -3.61 -1.18 16.46
CA ARG A 6 -3.27 0.22 16.78
C ARG A 6 -2.69 0.97 15.59
N ARG A 7 -1.79 0.33 14.87
CA ARG A 7 -1.20 0.91 13.66
C ARG A 7 -2.24 1.15 12.58
N LYS A 8 -3.19 0.20 12.37
CA LYS A 8 -4.29 0.33 11.42
C LYS A 8 -5.22 1.49 11.81
N HIS A 9 -5.51 1.64 13.10
CA HIS A 9 -6.28 2.77 13.62
C HIS A 9 -5.63 4.11 13.28
N VAL A 10 -4.34 4.28 13.60
CA VAL A 10 -3.59 5.52 13.32
C VAL A 10 -3.56 5.81 11.82
N LYS A 11 -3.31 4.80 10.98
CA LYS A 11 -3.26 4.97 9.52
C LYS A 11 -4.62 5.35 8.94
N SER A 12 -5.72 4.79 9.44
CA SER A 12 -7.06 5.15 8.97
C SER A 12 -7.36 6.62 9.20
N ALA A 13 -7.11 7.13 10.40
CA ALA A 13 -7.28 8.55 10.72
C ALA A 13 -6.36 9.47 9.90
N GLN A 14 -5.11 9.02 9.67
CA GLN A 14 -4.14 9.75 8.86
C GLN A 14 -4.61 9.87 7.40
N TYR A 15 -5.10 8.77 6.80
CA TYR A 15 -5.56 8.76 5.41
C TYR A 15 -6.89 9.53 5.23
N ASP A 16 -7.80 9.54 6.21
CA ASP A 16 -8.98 10.41 6.18
C ASP A 16 -8.57 11.89 6.11
N HIS A 17 -7.59 12.28 6.92
CA HIS A 17 -7.06 13.65 6.90
C HIS A 17 -6.41 13.98 5.55
N PHE A 18 -5.62 13.08 4.99
CA PHE A 18 -4.97 13.26 3.69
C PHE A 18 -5.97 13.35 2.54
N ALA A 19 -7.07 12.60 2.59
CA ALA A 19 -8.15 12.70 1.61
C ALA A 19 -8.77 14.10 1.62
N GLY A 20 -8.95 14.72 2.80
CA GLY A 20 -9.42 16.10 2.93
C GLY A 20 -8.47 17.12 2.30
N ILE A 21 -7.15 16.95 2.47
CA ILE A 21 -6.13 17.81 1.83
C ILE A 21 -6.15 17.64 0.31
N ALA A 22 -6.14 16.39 -0.18
CA ALA A 22 -6.16 16.09 -1.61
C ALA A 22 -7.41 16.70 -2.29
N ARG A 23 -8.57 16.65 -1.62
CA ARG A 23 -9.79 17.34 -2.10
C ARG A 23 -9.61 18.84 -2.23
N GLN A 24 -9.01 19.50 -1.22
CA GLN A 24 -8.76 20.94 -1.24
C GLN A 24 -7.80 21.33 -2.36
N GLU A 25 -6.80 20.49 -2.64
CA GLU A 25 -5.82 20.67 -3.71
C GLU A 25 -6.34 20.20 -5.09
N ARG A 26 -7.57 19.65 -5.17
CA ARG A 26 -8.21 19.14 -6.39
C ARG A 26 -7.46 17.94 -7.00
N GLU A 27 -6.74 17.20 -6.18
CA GLU A 27 -6.02 15.99 -6.56
C GLU A 27 -6.95 14.77 -6.41
N HIS A 28 -7.93 14.65 -7.31
CA HIS A 28 -9.04 13.71 -7.21
C HIS A 28 -8.60 12.23 -7.15
N ASP A 29 -7.56 11.83 -7.90
CA ASP A 29 -7.05 10.45 -7.83
C ASP A 29 -6.47 10.13 -6.44
N ALA A 30 -5.71 11.08 -5.86
CA ALA A 30 -5.15 10.93 -4.52
C ALA A 30 -6.26 10.97 -3.44
N GLU A 31 -7.28 11.81 -3.61
CA GLU A 31 -8.44 11.84 -2.70
C GLU A 31 -9.13 10.47 -2.67
N ARG A 32 -9.48 9.91 -3.83
CA ARG A 32 -10.13 8.59 -3.93
C ARG A 32 -9.26 7.49 -3.34
N LEU A 33 -7.95 7.51 -3.63
CA LEU A 33 -7.01 6.56 -3.07
C LEU A 33 -6.96 6.63 -1.54
N PHE A 34 -6.80 7.81 -0.97
CA PHE A 34 -6.74 7.98 0.48
C PHE A 34 -8.05 7.59 1.17
N ARG A 35 -9.21 7.89 0.58
CA ARG A 35 -10.52 7.42 1.10
C ARG A 35 -10.62 5.90 1.10
N ALA A 36 -10.23 5.25 0.01
CA ALA A 36 -10.20 3.79 -0.08
C ALA A 36 -9.24 3.18 0.95
N MET A 37 -8.05 3.77 1.11
CA MET A 37 -7.06 3.32 2.09
C MET A 37 -7.55 3.49 3.52
N ALA A 38 -8.17 4.62 3.87
CA ALA A 38 -8.75 4.85 5.19
C ALA A 38 -9.82 3.78 5.52
N HIS A 39 -10.68 3.47 4.57
CA HIS A 39 -11.70 2.42 4.73
C HIS A 39 -11.06 1.04 4.90
N ALA A 40 -10.07 0.70 4.08
CA ALA A 40 -9.35 -0.57 4.14
C ALA A 40 -8.63 -0.76 5.49
N GLU A 41 -7.98 0.28 6.01
CA GLU A 41 -7.29 0.23 7.31
C GLU A 41 -8.29 0.02 8.46
N ARG A 42 -9.49 0.64 8.43
CA ARG A 42 -10.56 0.37 9.40
C ARG A 42 -11.05 -1.08 9.36
N LEU A 43 -11.24 -1.65 8.18
CA LEU A 43 -11.59 -3.07 8.04
C LEU A 43 -10.51 -3.99 8.60
N GLN A 44 -9.25 -3.68 8.34
CA GLN A 44 -8.13 -4.48 8.83
C GLN A 44 -7.93 -4.32 10.35
N GLU A 45 -8.14 -3.12 10.91
CA GLU A 45 -8.22 -2.88 12.35
C GLU A 45 -9.30 -3.76 12.98
N TYR A 46 -10.52 -3.72 12.45
CA TYR A 46 -11.64 -4.53 12.92
C TYR A 46 -11.33 -6.03 12.88
N ASN A 47 -10.72 -6.52 11.81
CA ASN A 47 -10.30 -7.92 11.69
C ASN A 47 -9.27 -8.32 12.74
N CYS A 48 -8.27 -7.46 12.99
CA CYS A 48 -7.26 -7.68 14.03
C CYS A 48 -7.89 -7.64 15.44
N ALA A 49 -8.77 -6.68 15.71
CA ALA A 49 -9.48 -6.56 16.98
C ALA A 49 -10.35 -7.80 17.25
N ASN A 50 -11.09 -8.28 16.25
CA ASN A 50 -11.86 -9.52 16.36
C ASN A 50 -10.98 -10.74 16.65
N ALA A 51 -9.79 -10.81 16.06
CA ALA A 51 -8.86 -11.90 16.35
C ALA A 51 -8.37 -11.84 17.80
N ILE A 52 -8.12 -10.65 18.36
CA ILE A 52 -7.76 -10.47 19.76
C ILE A 52 -8.90 -10.97 20.68
N VAL A 53 -10.13 -10.56 20.41
CA VAL A 53 -11.30 -10.96 21.22
C VAL A 53 -11.52 -12.48 21.18
N ARG A 54 -11.38 -13.10 20.01
CA ARG A 54 -11.49 -14.57 19.86
C ARG A 54 -10.42 -15.34 20.62
N LEU A 55 -9.28 -14.71 20.90
CA LEU A 55 -8.20 -15.25 21.71
C LEU A 55 -8.36 -14.92 23.22
N GLY A 56 -9.51 -14.39 23.63
CA GLY A 56 -9.80 -14.00 25.00
C GLY A 56 -9.18 -12.69 25.45
N GLY A 57 -8.57 -11.92 24.53
CA GLY A 57 -8.00 -10.61 24.79
C GLY A 57 -9.03 -9.48 24.70
N ARG A 58 -8.55 -8.27 24.98
CA ARG A 58 -9.31 -7.02 24.82
C ARG A 58 -8.52 -6.07 23.93
N TYR A 59 -9.21 -5.36 23.09
CA TYR A 59 -8.64 -4.27 22.28
C TYR A 59 -9.33 -2.96 22.61
N ALA A 60 -8.55 -1.91 22.82
CA ALA A 60 -9.01 -0.52 22.89
C ALA A 60 -8.20 0.30 21.89
N PRO A 61 -8.85 1.00 20.95
CA PRO A 61 -8.14 1.87 20.02
C PRO A 61 -7.45 3.02 20.80
N PRO A 62 -6.39 3.62 20.23
CA PRO A 62 -5.77 4.81 20.79
C PRO A 62 -6.79 5.96 20.92
N GLU A 63 -6.85 6.61 22.06
CA GLU A 63 -7.77 7.75 22.31
C GLU A 63 -7.37 8.98 21.49
N HIS A 64 -6.06 9.16 21.25
CA HIS A 64 -5.53 10.29 20.52
C HIS A 64 -4.66 9.83 19.36
N VAL A 65 -4.91 10.40 18.19
CA VAL A 65 -4.13 10.17 16.99
C VAL A 65 -3.54 11.51 16.51
N THR A 66 -2.23 11.60 16.48
CA THR A 66 -1.56 12.73 15.87
C THR A 66 -1.50 12.52 14.36
N VAL A 67 -2.07 13.45 13.59
CA VAL A 67 -2.03 13.42 12.14
C VAL A 67 -0.98 14.38 11.60
N PHE A 68 -0.22 13.93 10.61
CA PHE A 68 0.69 14.79 9.86
C PHE A 68 -0.11 15.71 8.94
N ARG A 69 0.43 16.92 8.72
CA ARG A 69 -0.16 17.91 7.81
C ARG A 69 0.88 18.32 6.78
N GLY A 70 0.55 18.17 5.51
CA GLY A 70 1.41 18.53 4.38
C GLY A 70 0.59 18.56 3.10
N THR A 71 1.20 18.92 1.99
CA THR A 71 0.59 18.83 0.66
C THR A 71 0.28 17.38 0.29
N THR A 72 -0.50 17.16 -0.75
CA THR A 72 -0.80 15.80 -1.25
C THR A 72 0.47 15.04 -1.61
N ASP A 73 1.46 15.68 -2.27
CA ASP A 73 2.75 15.03 -2.55
C ASP A 73 3.54 14.70 -1.29
N ASP A 74 3.60 15.63 -0.32
CA ASP A 74 4.25 15.38 0.97
C ASP A 74 3.59 14.21 1.71
N ASN A 75 2.27 14.15 1.69
CA ASN A 75 1.48 13.10 2.33
C ASN A 75 1.73 11.73 1.67
N LEU A 76 1.75 11.67 0.33
CA LEU A 76 2.10 10.46 -0.42
C LEU A 76 3.55 10.02 -0.14
N ARG A 77 4.51 10.95 -0.25
CA ARG A 77 5.92 10.68 -0.01
C ARG A 77 6.15 10.11 1.39
N ARG A 78 5.62 10.78 2.41
CA ARG A 78 5.74 10.35 3.81
C ARG A 78 5.11 8.98 4.05
N SER A 79 3.93 8.72 3.46
CA SER A 79 3.25 7.43 3.57
C SER A 79 4.04 6.31 2.90
N ILE A 80 4.65 6.57 1.74
CA ILE A 80 5.53 5.64 1.03
C ILE A 80 6.77 5.33 1.88
N ASP A 81 7.46 6.35 2.42
CA ASP A 81 8.64 6.17 3.24
C ASP A 81 8.33 5.37 4.51
N PHE A 82 7.16 5.62 5.13
CA PHE A 82 6.70 4.84 6.27
C PHE A 82 6.37 3.39 5.89
N ALA A 83 5.69 3.17 4.76
CA ALA A 83 5.28 1.84 4.31
C ALA A 83 6.47 0.94 3.87
N ARG A 84 7.59 1.54 3.47
CA ARG A 84 8.83 0.82 3.13
C ARG A 84 9.56 0.27 4.35
N ARG A 85 9.28 0.79 5.55
CA ARG A 85 9.87 0.27 6.79
C ARG A 85 9.16 -1.03 7.18
N PRO A 86 9.90 -2.02 7.74
CA PRO A 86 9.27 -3.24 8.25
C PRO A 86 8.19 -2.89 9.27
N PRO A 87 6.94 -3.32 9.06
CA PRO A 87 5.84 -2.96 9.94
C PRO A 87 5.86 -3.80 11.23
N GLU A 88 5.88 -3.13 12.38
CA GLU A 88 5.70 -3.81 13.67
C GLU A 88 4.41 -4.63 13.69
N GLY A 89 4.48 -5.84 14.23
CA GLY A 89 3.33 -6.75 14.34
C GLY A 89 2.87 -7.40 13.04
N LEU A 90 3.61 -7.23 11.93
CA LEU A 90 3.32 -7.84 10.62
C LEU A 90 4.55 -8.53 10.00
N HIS A 91 5.52 -8.89 10.82
CA HIS A 91 6.66 -9.67 10.37
C HIS A 91 6.23 -11.10 9.97
N ALA A 92 7.03 -11.75 9.13
CA ALA A 92 6.79 -13.15 8.78
C ALA A 92 6.73 -14.04 10.03
N ASP A 93 7.59 -13.75 11.02
CA ASP A 93 7.66 -14.45 12.30
C ASP A 93 6.38 -14.34 13.13
N ASP A 94 5.64 -13.20 13.04
CA ASP A 94 4.36 -13.03 13.73
C ASP A 94 3.29 -13.96 13.14
N ILE A 95 3.30 -14.10 11.81
CA ILE A 95 2.40 -15.03 11.10
C ILE A 95 2.75 -16.47 11.44
N GLU A 96 4.03 -16.79 11.40
CA GLU A 96 4.52 -18.13 11.73
C GLU A 96 4.20 -18.51 13.15
N ARG A 97 4.46 -17.65 14.14
CA ARG A 97 4.08 -17.87 15.55
C ARG A 97 2.58 -18.14 15.71
N ALA A 98 1.73 -17.41 14.98
CA ALA A 98 0.30 -17.63 15.01
C ALA A 98 -0.08 -19.03 14.44
N LEU A 99 0.60 -19.47 13.39
CA LEU A 99 0.40 -20.82 12.80
C LEU A 99 0.88 -21.92 13.73
N GLN A 100 2.08 -21.78 14.30
CA GLN A 100 2.66 -22.74 15.25
C GLN A 100 1.80 -22.90 16.52
N SER A 101 1.16 -21.81 16.95
CA SER A 101 0.21 -21.81 18.07
C SER A 101 -1.18 -22.37 17.70
N GLY A 102 -1.38 -22.87 16.49
CA GLY A 102 -2.67 -23.35 16.00
C GLY A 102 -3.70 -22.24 15.66
N ASN A 103 -3.34 -20.98 15.78
CA ASN A 103 -4.24 -19.84 15.62
C ASN A 103 -4.39 -19.42 14.15
N ARG A 104 -4.96 -20.32 13.33
CA ARG A 104 -5.14 -20.10 11.88
C ARG A 104 -5.91 -18.82 11.54
N TYR A 105 -6.88 -18.42 12.37
CA TYR A 105 -7.63 -17.19 12.14
C TYR A 105 -6.74 -15.95 12.33
N ALA A 106 -5.97 -15.90 13.41
CA ALA A 106 -5.01 -14.81 13.65
C ALA A 106 -3.95 -14.73 12.53
N ALA A 107 -3.38 -15.86 12.12
CA ALA A 107 -2.44 -15.91 11.00
C ALA A 107 -3.05 -15.35 9.70
N ARG A 108 -4.29 -15.75 9.38
CA ARG A 108 -5.02 -15.25 8.19
C ARG A 108 -5.21 -13.73 8.23
N VAL A 109 -5.61 -13.18 9.37
CA VAL A 109 -5.82 -11.74 9.54
C VAL A 109 -4.50 -10.99 9.37
N LEU A 110 -3.38 -11.48 9.92
CA LEU A 110 -2.06 -10.90 9.73
C LEU A 110 -1.59 -10.96 8.26
N ILE A 111 -1.86 -12.06 7.56
CA ILE A 111 -1.58 -12.20 6.12
C ILE A 111 -2.36 -11.16 5.32
N TRP A 112 -3.65 -10.97 5.61
CA TRP A 112 -4.48 -9.97 4.94
C TRP A 112 -3.98 -8.55 5.18
N ALA A 113 -3.63 -8.23 6.42
CA ALA A 113 -3.10 -6.92 6.79
C ALA A 113 -1.78 -6.63 6.07
N ARG A 114 -0.87 -7.61 6.01
CA ARG A 114 0.42 -7.49 5.30
C ARG A 114 0.22 -7.33 3.79
N SER A 115 -0.66 -8.13 3.19
CA SER A 115 -1.01 -8.02 1.76
C SER A 115 -1.57 -6.63 1.44
N GLY A 116 -2.44 -6.10 2.31
CA GLY A 116 -2.99 -4.75 2.19
C GLY A 116 -1.90 -3.68 2.22
N ASP A 117 -0.95 -3.75 3.18
CA ASP A 117 0.14 -2.78 3.26
C ASP A 117 1.04 -2.77 2.02
N MET A 118 1.37 -3.94 1.47
CA MET A 118 2.15 -4.05 0.23
C MET A 118 1.40 -3.42 -0.96
N ARG A 119 0.09 -3.65 -1.04
CA ARG A 119 -0.74 -3.09 -2.10
C ARG A 119 -0.92 -1.58 -1.96
N HIS A 120 -1.11 -1.08 -0.73
CA HIS A 120 -1.16 0.35 -0.46
C HIS A 120 0.13 1.05 -0.91
N LEU A 121 1.30 0.48 -0.63
CA LEU A 121 2.58 1.01 -1.08
C LEU A 121 2.62 1.14 -2.62
N ALA A 122 2.30 0.07 -3.35
CA ALA A 122 2.30 0.07 -4.81
C ALA A 122 1.32 1.11 -5.41
N LEU A 123 0.14 1.25 -4.81
CA LEU A 123 -0.87 2.23 -5.25
C LEU A 123 -0.41 3.66 -4.98
N MET A 124 0.16 3.95 -3.81
CA MET A 124 0.70 5.26 -3.48
C MET A 124 1.86 5.66 -4.39
N GLU A 125 2.78 4.75 -4.68
CA GLU A 125 3.89 4.99 -5.61
C GLU A 125 3.38 5.30 -7.01
N THR A 126 2.34 4.61 -7.46
CA THR A 126 1.73 4.83 -8.77
C THR A 126 0.98 6.16 -8.82
N CYS A 127 0.17 6.47 -7.81
CA CYS A 127 -0.54 7.75 -7.69
C CYS A 127 0.45 8.92 -7.68
N ARG A 128 1.53 8.83 -6.89
CA ARG A 128 2.55 9.87 -6.82
C ARG A 128 3.28 10.10 -8.15
N ARG A 129 3.58 9.03 -8.90
CA ARG A 129 4.17 9.17 -10.25
C ARG A 129 3.23 9.92 -11.20
N ARG A 130 1.92 9.65 -11.16
CA ARG A 130 0.92 10.37 -11.96
C ARG A 130 0.82 11.82 -11.55
N LEU A 131 0.76 12.11 -10.25
CA LEU A 131 0.76 13.47 -9.72
C LEU A 131 1.95 14.27 -10.25
N ALA A 132 3.16 13.71 -10.19
CA ALA A 132 4.37 14.35 -10.71
C ALA A 132 4.35 14.55 -12.23
N ALA A 133 3.73 13.65 -13.00
CA ALA A 133 3.59 13.76 -14.44
C ALA A 133 2.60 14.87 -14.86
N ASN A 134 1.58 15.11 -14.06
CA ASN A 134 0.53 16.11 -14.31
C ASN A 134 0.86 17.50 -13.72
N GLY A 135 1.88 17.60 -12.87
CA GLY A 135 2.33 18.85 -12.25
C GLY A 135 2.96 19.83 -13.26
N PRO A 136 3.11 21.13 -12.89
CA PRO A 136 3.74 22.14 -13.72
C PRO A 136 5.18 21.72 -14.10
N ALA A 137 5.65 22.21 -15.27
CA ALA A 137 6.94 21.80 -15.87
C ALA A 137 8.15 22.04 -14.93
N ASP A 138 8.07 23.02 -14.03
CA ASP A 138 9.13 23.32 -13.07
C ASP A 138 9.29 22.22 -12.00
N ALA A 139 8.19 21.61 -11.56
CA ALA A 139 8.24 20.48 -10.62
C ALA A 139 8.83 19.21 -11.25
N ARG A 140 8.69 19.05 -12.58
CA ARG A 140 9.29 17.91 -13.32
C ARG A 140 10.81 17.95 -13.35
N ASN A 141 11.39 19.15 -13.45
CA ASN A 141 12.84 19.35 -13.51
C ASN A 141 13.52 19.11 -12.15
N GLU A 142 12.87 19.43 -11.03
CA GLU A 142 13.43 19.12 -9.69
C GLU A 142 13.54 17.62 -9.43
N ILE A 143 12.56 16.83 -9.88
CA ILE A 143 12.57 15.36 -9.70
C ILE A 143 13.64 14.72 -10.59
N ALA A 144 13.84 15.22 -11.80
CA ALA A 144 14.89 14.76 -12.71
C ALA A 144 16.30 15.11 -12.19
N GLY A 145 16.49 16.32 -11.64
CA GLY A 145 17.74 16.77 -11.06
C GLY A 145 18.19 15.99 -9.82
N ARG A 146 17.24 15.58 -8.98
CA ARG A 146 17.54 14.73 -7.79
C ARG A 146 17.93 13.29 -8.17
N ARG A 147 17.44 12.75 -9.29
CA ARG A 147 17.87 11.44 -9.82
C ARG A 147 19.28 11.48 -10.39
N ALA A 148 19.68 12.57 -11.03
CA ALA A 148 21.01 12.74 -11.59
C ALA A 148 22.11 12.85 -10.52
N ASN A 149 21.82 13.49 -9.37
CA ASN A 149 22.78 13.67 -8.28
C ASN A 149 22.99 12.44 -7.39
N ASN A 150 22.10 11.44 -7.41
CA ASN A 150 22.28 10.20 -6.66
C ASN A 150 23.00 9.08 -7.46
N GLY A 151 23.44 9.35 -8.69
CA GLY A 151 24.03 8.38 -9.62
C GLY A 151 25.55 8.38 -9.71
N THR A 152 26.28 9.22 -8.98
CA THR A 152 27.75 9.30 -9.08
C THR A 152 28.44 9.09 -7.73
N ALA A 153 28.40 7.86 -7.22
CA ALA A 153 29.43 7.34 -6.31
C ALA A 153 30.12 6.20 -7.05
N GLY A 154 31.30 6.49 -7.58
CA GLY A 154 32.10 5.58 -8.38
C GLY A 154 32.54 4.36 -7.58
N VAL A 155 32.41 3.18 -8.19
CA VAL A 155 33.07 1.95 -7.78
C VAL A 155 34.23 1.73 -8.75
N PRO A 156 35.48 1.53 -8.29
CA PRO A 156 36.60 1.27 -9.17
C PRO A 156 36.51 -0.15 -9.74
N ALA A 157 36.77 -0.24 -11.04
CA ALA A 157 36.92 -1.50 -11.77
C ALA A 157 38.18 -2.23 -11.34
N ASN A 158 38.08 -3.52 -11.04
CA ASN A 158 39.21 -4.45 -11.15
C ASN A 158 38.76 -5.90 -11.46
N GLY A 159 39.28 -6.42 -12.55
CA GLY A 159 39.76 -7.80 -12.64
C GLY A 159 38.80 -8.88 -13.15
N THR A 160 38.85 -9.10 -14.46
CA THR A 160 38.91 -10.42 -15.19
C THR A 160 38.52 -11.70 -14.43
N ALA A 161 37.50 -12.43 -14.90
CA ALA A 161 37.62 -13.87 -15.21
C ALA A 161 36.42 -14.36 -16.07
N ARG A 162 36.76 -15.09 -17.14
CA ARG A 162 35.86 -15.83 -18.04
C ARG A 162 35.24 -17.03 -17.31
N ALA A 163 33.97 -17.28 -17.54
CA ALA A 163 33.46 -18.66 -17.65
C ALA A 163 32.13 -18.66 -18.42
N SER A 164 32.11 -19.49 -19.46
CA SER A 164 30.98 -19.83 -20.31
C SER A 164 29.95 -20.70 -19.57
N GLY A 165 28.65 -20.41 -19.77
CA GLY A 165 27.57 -21.27 -19.32
C GLY A 165 26.28 -20.93 -20.05
N ARG A 166 25.91 -21.70 -21.07
CA ARG A 166 24.60 -21.69 -21.73
C ARG A 166 23.53 -22.12 -20.73
N GLY A 167 22.47 -21.35 -20.64
CA GLY A 167 21.22 -21.73 -19.96
C GLY A 167 20.10 -20.87 -20.49
N THR A 168 19.36 -21.39 -21.46
CA THR A 168 18.10 -20.82 -21.95
C THR A 168 17.03 -21.00 -20.88
N ALA A 169 16.57 -19.92 -20.29
CA ALA A 169 15.33 -19.88 -19.54
C ALA A 169 14.46 -18.78 -20.16
N GLU A 170 13.43 -19.19 -20.87
CA GLU A 170 12.36 -18.32 -21.35
C GLU A 170 11.63 -17.76 -20.13
N GLY A 171 11.98 -16.54 -19.74
CA GLY A 171 11.27 -15.77 -18.73
C GLY A 171 10.05 -15.13 -19.36
N SER A 172 8.86 -15.57 -18.96
CA SER A 172 7.59 -14.90 -19.22
C SER A 172 7.72 -13.42 -18.86
N GLU A 173 7.76 -12.56 -19.87
CA GLU A 173 7.65 -11.11 -19.74
C GLU A 173 6.25 -10.78 -19.22
N ASN A 174 6.17 -10.58 -17.91
CA ASN A 174 4.99 -10.03 -17.27
C ASN A 174 4.94 -8.54 -17.64
N SER A 175 4.28 -8.22 -18.76
CA SER A 175 4.11 -6.88 -19.30
C SER A 175 3.44 -6.00 -18.24
N ARG A 176 4.23 -5.17 -17.55
CA ARG A 176 3.72 -4.08 -16.73
C ARG A 176 3.00 -3.12 -17.68
N PRO A 177 1.70 -2.80 -17.44
CA PRO A 177 1.05 -1.78 -18.25
C PRO A 177 1.77 -0.46 -18.04
N ASP A 178 2.17 0.14 -19.15
CA ASP A 178 2.82 1.45 -19.22
C ASP A 178 1.87 2.50 -18.61
N ALA A 179 2.27 3.10 -17.48
CA ALA A 179 1.46 4.07 -16.77
C ALA A 179 1.63 5.44 -17.42
N THR A 180 1.02 5.63 -18.59
CA THR A 180 0.87 6.96 -19.17
C THR A 180 -0.15 7.78 -18.37
N ALA A 181 -0.01 9.11 -18.35
CA ALA A 181 -0.82 10.04 -17.57
C ALA A 181 -2.34 9.92 -17.81
N ASP A 182 -2.73 9.45 -19.00
CA ASP A 182 -4.14 9.27 -19.40
C ASP A 182 -4.83 8.05 -18.80
N ASN A 183 -4.13 7.23 -18.01
CA ASN A 183 -4.65 5.94 -17.52
C ASN A 183 -4.83 5.92 -15.99
N ALA A 184 -5.24 7.05 -15.39
CA ALA A 184 -5.64 7.05 -13.99
C ALA A 184 -6.91 6.19 -13.80
N PRO A 185 -6.98 5.33 -12.78
CA PRO A 185 -8.18 4.53 -12.55
C PRO A 185 -9.35 5.47 -12.23
N LYS A 186 -10.53 5.18 -12.76
CA LYS A 186 -11.75 5.94 -12.46
C LYS A 186 -12.14 5.89 -10.98
N GLY A 187 -11.53 4.99 -10.22
CA GLY A 187 -11.75 4.81 -8.80
C GLY A 187 -10.99 3.62 -8.24
N TYR A 188 -11.33 3.25 -7.02
CA TYR A 188 -10.75 2.11 -6.30
C TYR A 188 -11.85 1.24 -5.72
N LEU A 189 -11.62 -0.06 -5.70
CA LEU A 189 -12.51 -1.09 -5.15
C LEU A 189 -11.85 -1.69 -3.91
N VAL A 190 -12.58 -1.76 -2.80
CA VAL A 190 -12.10 -2.34 -1.54
C VAL A 190 -12.83 -3.64 -1.24
N CYS A 191 -12.10 -4.72 -1.05
CA CYS A 191 -12.67 -5.99 -0.60
C CYS A 191 -13.20 -5.87 0.83
N PRO A 192 -14.51 -6.10 1.09
CA PRO A 192 -15.10 -5.91 2.42
C PRO A 192 -14.66 -6.94 3.45
N THR A 193 -13.97 -8.00 3.03
CA THR A 193 -13.49 -9.06 3.93
C THR A 193 -12.06 -8.83 4.39
N CYS A 194 -11.12 -8.63 3.46
CA CYS A 194 -9.70 -8.53 3.80
C CYS A 194 -9.14 -7.10 3.74
N GLY A 195 -9.90 -6.13 3.20
CA GLY A 195 -9.46 -4.75 3.06
C GLY A 195 -8.41 -4.53 1.96
N ASN A 196 -8.19 -5.48 1.04
CA ASN A 196 -7.33 -5.24 -0.11
C ASN A 196 -8.01 -4.29 -1.10
N ILE A 197 -7.20 -3.41 -1.72
CA ILE A 197 -7.65 -2.38 -2.67
C ILE A 197 -7.23 -2.76 -4.08
N TYR A 198 -8.11 -2.52 -5.03
CA TYR A 198 -7.90 -2.75 -6.46
C TYR A 198 -8.30 -1.50 -7.25
N PRO A 199 -7.61 -1.14 -8.35
CA PRO A 199 -8.10 -0.11 -9.27
C PRO A 199 -9.45 -0.50 -9.85
N ALA A 200 -10.37 0.45 -10.01
CA ALA A 200 -11.61 0.24 -10.72
C ALA A 200 -11.31 -0.18 -12.17
N GLY A 201 -12.03 -1.18 -12.67
CA GLY A 201 -11.74 -1.81 -13.96
C GLY A 201 -10.89 -3.08 -13.86
N CYS A 202 -10.46 -3.49 -12.64
CA CYS A 202 -9.91 -4.83 -12.43
C CYS A 202 -11.01 -5.87 -12.71
N SER A 203 -10.74 -6.81 -13.63
CA SER A 203 -11.73 -7.77 -14.14
C SER A 203 -11.90 -9.01 -13.27
N ASP A 204 -11.24 -9.09 -12.12
CA ASP A 204 -11.30 -10.26 -11.26
C ASP A 204 -12.69 -10.45 -10.64
N SER A 205 -13.31 -11.60 -10.90
CA SER A 205 -14.60 -11.96 -10.32
C SER A 205 -14.54 -12.17 -8.80
N TYR A 206 -13.36 -12.43 -8.26
CA TYR A 206 -13.10 -12.71 -6.84
C TYR A 206 -11.86 -11.98 -6.35
N CYS A 207 -11.85 -11.65 -5.07
CA CYS A 207 -10.65 -11.11 -4.41
C CYS A 207 -9.49 -12.13 -4.48
N PRO A 208 -8.35 -11.81 -5.11
CA PRO A 208 -7.21 -12.74 -5.18
C PRO A 208 -6.63 -13.12 -3.81
N CYS A 209 -6.88 -12.29 -2.78
CA CYS A 209 -6.35 -12.52 -1.43
C CYS A 209 -7.23 -13.42 -0.55
N CYS A 210 -8.57 -13.28 -0.64
CA CYS A 210 -9.49 -13.97 0.28
C CYS A 210 -10.69 -14.64 -0.40
N LEU A 211 -10.75 -14.64 -1.72
CA LEU A 211 -11.79 -15.25 -2.57
C LEU A 211 -13.20 -14.68 -2.36
N THR A 212 -13.32 -13.50 -1.76
CA THR A 212 -14.60 -12.79 -1.68
C THR A 212 -15.07 -12.39 -3.08
N ASP A 213 -16.34 -12.59 -3.36
CA ASP A 213 -16.99 -12.22 -4.63
C ASP A 213 -16.80 -10.72 -4.93
N GLY A 214 -16.32 -10.39 -6.13
CA GLY A 214 -16.03 -9.01 -6.57
C GLY A 214 -17.26 -8.10 -6.57
N ARG A 215 -18.46 -8.65 -6.74
CA ARG A 215 -19.73 -7.88 -6.66
C ARG A 215 -19.97 -7.27 -5.27
N ARG A 216 -19.29 -7.74 -4.25
CA ARG A 216 -19.38 -7.23 -2.86
C ARG A 216 -18.40 -6.10 -2.58
N PHE A 217 -17.52 -5.77 -3.52
CA PHE A 217 -16.52 -4.75 -3.29
C PHE A 217 -17.15 -3.37 -3.09
N VAL A 218 -16.56 -2.59 -2.20
CA VAL A 218 -16.97 -1.20 -1.95
C VAL A 218 -16.22 -0.29 -2.91
N ALA A 219 -16.96 0.46 -3.73
CA ALA A 219 -16.39 1.37 -4.71
C ALA A 219 -16.10 2.75 -4.10
N PHE A 220 -14.97 3.34 -4.50
CA PHE A 220 -14.54 4.71 -4.22
C PHE A 220 -14.30 5.41 -5.56
N GLU A 221 -15.39 5.82 -6.17
CA GLU A 221 -15.47 6.55 -7.45
C GLU A 221 -15.87 8.01 -7.19
N GLU A 222 -16.03 8.81 -8.25
CA GLU A 222 -16.49 10.21 -8.16
C GLU A 222 -17.88 10.33 -7.56
#